data_20790ceccd873ff8f87efb9ae8036224
#
_entry.id   20790ceccd873ff8f87efb9ae8036224
#
_cell.length_a   1.000
_cell.length_b   1.000
_cell.length_c   1.000
_cell.angle_alpha   90.00
_cell.angle_beta   90.00
_cell.angle_gamma   90.00
#
_symmetry.space_group_name_H-M   'P 1'
#
loop_
_entity.id
_entity.type
_entity.pdbx_description
1 polymer ?
#
loop_
_entity_poly.entity_id
_entity_poly.type
_entity_poly.pdbx_seq_one_letter_code
_entity_poly.pdbx_strand_id
1 'polypeptide(L)'
;MLFEVEPATVGGHAVLRVRGELDLLTAPQLAQAVQTQLSVSPSSLIIDLTDTTFLDSSGARQLALAARQARGSGTVLQLLCPPGNKPVQLVLGLLELGKVVPVLESATFS
;
A
#
# COMPACT_ATOMS: atom_id res chain seq x y z
N MET A 1 17.77 -6.74 -6.40
CA MET A 1 16.35 -7.07 -6.48
C MET A 1 15.60 -5.91 -7.12
N LEU A 2 14.73 -6.22 -8.06
CA LEU A 2 13.94 -5.18 -8.72
C LEU A 2 12.73 -4.80 -7.87
N PHE A 3 12.50 -3.51 -7.74
CA PHE A 3 11.28 -2.99 -7.14
C PHE A 3 10.20 -2.86 -8.23
N GLU A 4 8.99 -3.27 -7.91
CA GLU A 4 7.90 -3.28 -8.88
C GLU A 4 6.58 -2.95 -8.20
N VAL A 5 5.78 -2.11 -8.86
CA VAL A 5 4.39 -1.85 -8.46
C VAL A 5 3.50 -2.27 -9.62
N GLU A 6 2.69 -3.30 -9.40
CA GLU A 6 1.85 -3.90 -10.44
C GLU A 6 0.38 -3.65 -10.16
N PRO A 7 -0.34 -2.95 -11.06
CA PRO A 7 -1.79 -2.79 -10.93
C PRO A 7 -2.51 -4.11 -11.24
N ALA A 8 -3.57 -4.38 -10.49
CA ALA A 8 -4.43 -5.54 -10.70
C ALA A 8 -5.85 -5.21 -10.27
N THR A 9 -6.79 -6.06 -10.66
CA THR A 9 -8.16 -6.00 -10.17
C THR A 9 -8.50 -7.35 -9.57
N VAL A 10 -8.93 -7.35 -8.31
CA VAL A 10 -9.26 -8.58 -7.59
C VAL A 10 -10.61 -8.40 -6.92
N GLY A 11 -11.59 -9.24 -7.27
CA GLY A 11 -12.93 -9.16 -6.70
C GLY A 11 -13.61 -7.80 -6.92
N GLY A 12 -13.30 -7.13 -8.03
CA GLY A 12 -13.83 -5.80 -8.34
C GLY A 12 -13.08 -4.65 -7.65
N HIS A 13 -12.04 -4.95 -6.86
CA HIS A 13 -11.23 -3.93 -6.19
C HIS A 13 -9.96 -3.63 -6.96
N ALA A 14 -9.60 -2.33 -7.06
CA ALA A 14 -8.31 -1.93 -7.58
C ALA A 14 -7.23 -2.31 -6.57
N VAL A 15 -6.15 -2.93 -7.04
CA VAL A 15 -5.05 -3.39 -6.21
C VAL A 15 -3.73 -2.92 -6.82
N LEU A 16 -2.83 -2.43 -5.98
CA LEU A 16 -1.43 -2.21 -6.36
C LEU A 16 -0.57 -3.20 -5.58
N ARG A 17 0.06 -4.13 -6.29
CA ARG A 17 0.98 -5.10 -5.69
C ARG A 17 2.38 -4.53 -5.66
N VAL A 18 2.95 -4.42 -4.46
CA VAL A 18 4.26 -3.83 -4.24
C VAL A 18 5.27 -4.95 -3.95
N ARG A 19 6.26 -5.11 -4.81
CA ARG A 19 7.27 -6.16 -4.68
C ARG A 19 8.64 -5.54 -4.49
N GLY A 20 9.40 -6.08 -3.54
CA GLY A 20 10.77 -5.66 -3.28
C GLY A 20 10.85 -4.69 -2.10
N GLU A 21 11.84 -3.83 -2.12
CA GLU A 21 12.12 -2.90 -1.01
C GLU A 21 11.42 -1.57 -1.23
N LEU A 22 10.55 -1.21 -0.30
CA LEU A 22 9.88 0.10 -0.31
C LEU A 22 10.62 1.05 0.63
N ASP A 23 11.45 1.89 0.03
CA ASP A 23 12.36 2.79 0.75
C ASP A 23 12.37 4.18 0.12
N LEU A 24 13.33 5.00 0.52
CA LEU A 24 13.47 6.38 0.03
C LEU A 24 13.61 6.43 -1.50
N LEU A 25 14.33 5.47 -2.10
CA LEU A 25 14.59 5.46 -3.54
C LEU A 25 13.38 4.99 -4.35
N THR A 26 12.59 4.09 -3.80
CA THR A 26 11.46 3.47 -4.52
C THR A 26 10.12 4.11 -4.19
N ALA A 27 10.00 4.84 -3.07
CA ALA A 27 8.76 5.51 -2.68
C ALA A 27 8.15 6.38 -3.78
N PRO A 28 8.92 7.15 -4.58
CA PRO A 28 8.33 7.92 -5.68
C PRO A 28 7.61 7.08 -6.73
N GLN A 29 8.08 5.85 -6.97
CA GLN A 29 7.43 4.95 -7.93
C GLN A 29 6.06 4.52 -7.41
N LEU A 30 5.95 4.23 -6.12
CA LEU A 30 4.65 3.95 -5.51
C LEU A 30 3.74 5.18 -5.55
N ALA A 31 4.28 6.35 -5.25
CA ALA A 31 3.51 7.60 -5.28
C ALA A 31 2.87 7.82 -6.66
N GLN A 32 3.62 7.58 -7.73
CA GLN A 32 3.12 7.73 -9.08
C GLN A 32 2.03 6.72 -9.41
N ALA A 33 2.21 5.46 -8.99
CA ALA A 33 1.22 4.41 -9.21
C ALA A 33 -0.09 4.72 -8.47
N VAL A 34 -0.01 5.21 -7.24
CA VAL A 34 -1.18 5.63 -6.47
C VAL A 34 -1.90 6.78 -7.18
N GLN A 35 -1.16 7.79 -7.61
CA GLN A 35 -1.74 8.94 -8.31
C GLN A 35 -2.48 8.52 -9.58
N THR A 36 -1.89 7.61 -10.35
CA THR A 36 -2.54 7.07 -11.56
C THR A 36 -3.85 6.38 -11.22
N GLN A 37 -3.89 5.56 -10.17
CA GLN A 37 -5.11 4.89 -9.75
C GLN A 37 -6.17 5.88 -9.27
N LEU A 38 -5.77 6.87 -8.47
CA LEU A 38 -6.72 7.86 -7.93
C LEU A 38 -7.28 8.78 -9.00
N SER A 39 -6.62 8.92 -10.14
CA SER A 39 -7.08 9.79 -11.23
C SER A 39 -8.41 9.34 -11.82
N VAL A 40 -8.77 8.06 -11.68
CA VAL A 40 -10.05 7.52 -12.16
C VAL A 40 -11.06 7.37 -11.00
N SER A 41 -10.77 7.90 -9.84
CA SER A 41 -11.63 7.93 -8.65
C SER A 41 -12.26 6.56 -8.32
N PRO A 42 -11.46 5.50 -8.12
CA PRO A 42 -12.01 4.21 -7.75
C PRO A 42 -12.68 4.29 -6.39
N SER A 43 -13.69 3.46 -6.14
CA SER A 43 -14.34 3.44 -4.82
C SER A 43 -13.41 2.91 -3.74
N SER A 44 -12.51 1.99 -4.10
CA SER A 44 -11.54 1.43 -3.17
C SER A 44 -10.21 1.15 -3.86
N LEU A 45 -9.14 1.19 -3.09
CA LEU A 45 -7.78 0.85 -3.54
C LEU A 45 -7.08 0.07 -2.44
N ILE A 46 -6.52 -1.07 -2.80
CA ILE A 46 -5.74 -1.88 -1.87
C ILE A 46 -4.28 -1.85 -2.29
N ILE A 47 -3.41 -1.51 -1.36
CA ILE A 47 -1.96 -1.62 -1.57
C ILE A 47 -1.53 -2.93 -0.92
N ASP A 48 -1.13 -3.88 -1.76
CA ASP A 48 -0.78 -5.24 -1.34
C ASP A 48 0.72 -5.32 -1.09
N LEU A 49 1.08 -5.50 0.17
CA LEU A 49 2.46 -5.57 0.64
C LEU A 49 2.92 -7.03 0.88
N THR A 50 2.17 -8.01 0.37
CA THR A 50 2.50 -9.43 0.58
C THR A 50 3.94 -9.75 0.16
N ASP A 51 4.38 -9.22 -0.98
CA ASP A 51 5.70 -9.47 -1.54
C ASP A 51 6.67 -8.33 -1.32
N THR A 52 6.34 -7.39 -0.42
CA THR A 52 7.24 -6.33 0.00
C THR A 52 8.21 -6.93 1.02
N THR A 53 9.51 -6.82 0.74
CA THR A 53 10.55 -7.48 1.54
C THR A 53 11.20 -6.57 2.57
N PHE A 54 11.03 -5.27 2.41
CA PHE A 54 11.62 -4.28 3.31
C PHE A 54 10.77 -3.00 3.27
N LEU A 55 10.66 -2.36 4.42
CA LEU A 55 9.95 -1.09 4.56
C LEU A 55 10.73 -0.21 5.53
N ASP A 56 11.10 1.00 5.11
CA ASP A 56 11.69 1.99 6.01
C ASP A 56 10.71 3.12 6.31
N SER A 57 11.16 4.13 7.06
CA SER A 57 10.30 5.26 7.42
C SER A 57 9.84 6.07 6.22
N SER A 58 10.65 6.15 5.17
CA SER A 58 10.27 6.85 3.94
C SER A 58 9.16 6.11 3.19
N GLY A 59 9.26 4.79 3.12
CA GLY A 59 8.22 3.95 2.53
C GLY A 59 6.94 4.03 3.34
N ALA A 60 7.04 3.95 4.66
CA ALA A 60 5.88 4.06 5.54
C ALA A 60 5.19 5.43 5.40
N ARG A 61 5.99 6.50 5.30
CA ARG A 61 5.45 7.85 5.07
C ARG A 61 4.68 7.91 3.75
N GLN A 62 5.20 7.27 2.70
CA GLN A 62 4.53 7.23 1.41
C GLN A 62 3.17 6.52 1.52
N LEU A 63 3.08 5.45 2.30
CA LEU A 63 1.81 4.77 2.53
C LEU A 63 0.80 5.68 3.24
N ALA A 64 1.26 6.44 4.24
CA ALA A 64 0.41 7.40 4.94
C ALA A 64 -0.07 8.52 4.01
N LEU A 65 0.82 9.03 3.14
CA LEU A 65 0.46 10.04 2.16
C LEU A 65 -0.57 9.52 1.16
N ALA A 66 -0.42 8.26 0.71
CA ALA A 66 -1.38 7.63 -0.17
C ALA A 66 -2.77 7.57 0.47
N ALA A 67 -2.84 7.23 1.76
CA ALA A 67 -4.11 7.20 2.48
C ALA A 67 -4.77 8.58 2.53
N ARG A 68 -3.98 9.63 2.74
CA ARG A 68 -4.48 11.00 2.76
C ARG A 68 -5.01 11.43 1.38
N GLN A 69 -4.25 11.13 0.32
CA GLN A 69 -4.65 11.44 -1.04
C GLN A 69 -5.92 10.71 -1.43
N ALA A 70 -6.05 9.44 -1.03
CA ALA A 70 -7.24 8.64 -1.30
C ALA A 70 -8.48 9.27 -0.66
N ARG A 71 -8.37 9.71 0.59
CA ARG A 71 -9.49 10.40 1.26
C ARG A 71 -9.92 11.66 0.51
N GLY A 72 -8.95 12.43 0.00
CA GLY A 72 -9.24 13.62 -0.80
C GLY A 72 -9.92 13.30 -2.13
N SER A 73 -9.78 12.09 -2.64
CA SER A 73 -10.39 11.62 -3.88
C SER A 73 -11.66 10.81 -3.67
N GLY A 74 -12.10 10.64 -2.43
CA GLY A 74 -13.27 9.82 -2.11
C GLY A 74 -13.03 8.32 -2.23
N THR A 75 -11.78 7.89 -2.24
CA THR A 75 -11.40 6.47 -2.34
C THR A 75 -11.10 5.91 -0.95
N VAL A 76 -11.63 4.73 -0.66
CA VAL A 76 -11.27 3.98 0.55
C VAL A 76 -9.98 3.22 0.28
N LEU A 77 -8.90 3.60 0.97
CA LEU A 77 -7.61 2.93 0.82
C LEU A 77 -7.34 2.02 2.00
N GLN A 78 -6.87 0.80 1.72
CA GLN A 78 -6.49 -0.18 2.72
C GLN A 78 -5.14 -0.77 2.33
N LEU A 79 -4.37 -1.20 3.33
CA LEU A 79 -3.14 -1.96 3.13
C LEU A 79 -3.45 -3.44 3.35
N LEU A 80 -2.80 -4.30 2.58
CA LEU A 80 -2.84 -5.73 2.80
C LEU A 80 -1.43 -6.18 3.19
N CYS A 81 -1.27 -6.67 4.41
CA CYS A 81 0.00 -7.16 4.91
C CYS A 81 -0.25 -8.43 5.74
N PRO A 82 0.06 -9.61 5.19
CA PRO A 82 -0.10 -10.86 5.95
C PRO A 82 0.76 -10.88 7.21
N PRO A 83 0.30 -11.56 8.28
CA PRO A 83 1.08 -11.64 9.53
C PRO A 83 2.44 -12.31 9.34
N GLY A 84 2.59 -13.16 8.33
CA GLY A 84 3.88 -13.80 8.01
C GLY A 84 4.93 -12.84 7.47
N ASN A 85 4.54 -11.67 7.00
CA ASN A 85 5.49 -10.67 6.52
C ASN A 85 6.01 -9.85 7.72
N LYS A 86 6.88 -10.47 8.51
CA LYS A 86 7.39 -9.89 9.75
C LYS A 86 8.12 -8.57 9.58
N PRO A 87 9.03 -8.41 8.60
CA PRO A 87 9.75 -7.15 8.45
C PRO A 87 8.84 -5.95 8.22
N VAL A 88 7.79 -6.12 7.41
CA VAL A 88 6.85 -5.05 7.11
C VAL A 88 5.91 -4.83 8.29
N GLN A 89 5.39 -5.90 8.89
CA GLN A 89 4.53 -5.81 10.07
C GLN A 89 5.20 -5.04 11.21
N LEU A 90 6.49 -5.28 11.42
CA LEU A 90 7.23 -4.59 12.46
C LEU A 90 7.19 -3.07 12.28
N VAL A 91 7.48 -2.60 11.06
CA VAL A 91 7.52 -1.17 10.77
C VAL A 91 6.13 -0.55 10.82
N LEU A 92 5.11 -1.24 10.27
CA LEU A 92 3.73 -0.77 10.36
C LEU A 92 3.31 -0.58 11.81
N GLY A 93 3.69 -1.52 12.69
CA GLY A 93 3.38 -1.44 14.11
C GLY A 93 4.15 -0.33 14.82
N LEU A 94 5.46 -0.23 14.60
CA LEU A 94 6.31 0.77 15.25
C LEU A 94 5.90 2.20 14.90
N LEU A 95 5.47 2.42 13.66
CA LEU A 95 5.04 3.74 13.20
C LEU A 95 3.53 3.94 13.31
N GLU A 96 2.83 2.97 13.87
CA GLU A 96 1.39 3.03 14.12
C GLU A 96 0.58 3.36 12.86
N LEU A 97 0.96 2.78 11.73
CA LEU A 97 0.29 3.01 10.45
C LEU A 97 -1.19 2.60 10.49
N GLY A 98 -1.55 1.61 11.29
CA GLY A 98 -2.93 1.16 11.44
C GLY A 98 -3.87 2.22 11.99
N LYS A 99 -3.34 3.29 12.61
CA LYS A 99 -4.14 4.43 13.08
C LYS A 99 -4.48 5.40 11.95
N VAL A 100 -3.75 5.33 10.84
CA VAL A 100 -3.90 6.25 9.70
C VAL A 100 -4.61 5.56 8.54
N VAL A 101 -4.39 4.26 8.37
CA VAL A 101 -4.93 3.47 7.28
C VAL A 101 -5.22 2.06 7.77
N PRO A 102 -6.39 1.48 7.41
CA PRO A 102 -6.69 0.09 7.80
C PRO A 102 -5.68 -0.88 7.21
N VAL A 103 -5.25 -1.85 8.02
CA VAL A 103 -4.33 -2.90 7.61
C VAL A 103 -5.07 -4.24 7.66
N LEU A 104 -5.23 -4.85 6.49
CA LEU A 104 -5.84 -6.17 6.34
C LEU A 104 -4.75 -7.24 6.43
N GLU A 105 -5.06 -8.36 7.07
CA GLU A 105 -4.12 -9.47 7.19
C GLU A 105 -4.33 -10.56 6.14
N SER A 106 -5.49 -10.57 5.49
CA SER A 106 -5.79 -11.54 4.46
C SER A 106 -6.59 -10.92 3.33
N ALA A 107 -6.49 -11.52 2.14
CA ALA A 107 -7.13 -11.06 0.92
C ALA A 107 -8.56 -11.59 0.78
N THR A 108 -9.36 -11.54 1.82
CA THR A 108 -10.77 -11.89 1.73
C THR A 108 -11.56 -10.67 1.27
N PHE A 109 -11.55 -10.45 -0.02
CA PHE A 109 -12.38 -9.40 -0.61
C PHE A 109 -13.73 -10.02 -0.96
N SER A 110 -14.72 -9.62 -0.27
CA SER A 110 -16.10 -9.98 -0.59
C SER A 110 -16.83 -8.80 -1.20
#